data_564ffc2175a1ac8677cbada477acd060
#
_entry.id   564ffc2175a1ac8677cbada477acd060
#
_cell.length_a   1.000
_cell.length_b   1.000
_cell.length_c   1.000
_cell.angle_alpha   90.00
_cell.angle_beta   90.00
_cell.angle_gamma   90.00
#
_symmetry.space_group_name_H-M   'P 1'
#
loop_
_entity.id
_entity.type
_entity.pdbx_description
1 polymer ?
#
loop_
_entity_poly.entity_id
_entity_poly.type
_entity_poly.pdbx_seq_one_letter_code
_entity_poly.pdbx_strand_id
1 'polypeptide(L)'
;ATIQYKYLYGYRKGDDGKPEIIPEQAEVVRKIYDLFLSGTPVRGIQEYLNMSAVPNINGEPKWARSAIDSILTNEKYCGDVLLQKTYIDDCINKKVKKNTGQLPMYLVQNHHEGIISRETFDAAQAELARRSAGKSPSKKNAPTGRSRYSSKYALSDRLYCGECGTRYQRCTWRNRDGSKRIVWRCVS
;
A
#
# COMPACT_ATOMS: atom_id res chain seq x y z
N ALA A 1 -21.48 -16.05 -0.77
CA ALA A 1 -20.54 -15.37 -1.68
C ALA A 1 -19.29 -16.24 -1.82
N THR A 2 -18.91 -16.58 -3.05
CA THR A 2 -17.73 -17.41 -3.29
C THR A 2 -16.50 -16.53 -3.33
N ILE A 3 -15.51 -16.82 -2.50
CA ILE A 3 -14.25 -16.09 -2.50
C ILE A 3 -13.39 -16.62 -3.66
N GLN A 4 -12.92 -15.72 -4.51
CA GLN A 4 -12.02 -16.10 -5.59
C GLN A 4 -10.56 -16.03 -5.09
N TYR A 5 -9.89 -17.18 -5.09
CA TYR A 5 -8.47 -17.29 -4.66
C TYR A 5 -7.48 -17.21 -5.83
N LYS A 6 -7.96 -17.37 -7.08
CA LYS A 6 -7.11 -17.42 -8.29
C LYS A 6 -6.12 -16.23 -8.41
N TYR A 7 -6.50 -15.08 -7.86
CA TYR A 7 -5.68 -13.85 -7.93
C TYR A 7 -5.17 -13.40 -6.56
N LEU A 8 -5.18 -14.28 -5.55
CA LEU A 8 -4.68 -13.98 -4.23
C LEU A 8 -3.29 -14.60 -4.08
N TYR A 9 -2.25 -13.79 -4.23
CA TYR A 9 -0.86 -14.23 -4.09
C TYR A 9 -0.61 -14.81 -2.70
N GLY A 10 0.05 -15.93 -2.60
CA GLY A 10 0.28 -16.64 -1.34
C GLY A 10 -0.77 -17.70 -0.99
N TYR A 11 -1.88 -17.76 -1.74
CA TYR A 11 -2.94 -18.75 -1.52
C TYR A 11 -3.31 -19.49 -2.81
N ARG A 12 -3.72 -20.73 -2.63
CA ARG A 12 -4.40 -21.52 -3.66
C ARG A 12 -5.74 -22.03 -3.12
N LYS A 13 -6.60 -22.52 -3.99
CA LYS A 13 -7.81 -23.20 -3.58
C LYS A 13 -7.45 -24.63 -3.14
N GLY A 14 -7.71 -24.98 -1.89
CA GLY A 14 -7.60 -26.34 -1.37
C GLY A 14 -8.72 -27.25 -1.85
N ASP A 15 -8.58 -28.54 -1.61
CA ASP A 15 -9.54 -29.57 -2.02
C ASP A 15 -10.89 -29.42 -1.29
N ASP A 16 -10.88 -28.89 -0.08
CA ASP A 16 -12.06 -28.57 0.72
C ASP A 16 -12.74 -27.25 0.30
N GLY A 17 -12.21 -26.59 -0.72
CA GLY A 17 -12.67 -25.28 -1.21
C GLY A 17 -12.22 -24.09 -0.39
N LYS A 18 -11.47 -24.29 0.69
CA LYS A 18 -10.85 -23.22 1.50
C LYS A 18 -9.51 -22.78 0.91
N PRO A 19 -9.02 -21.61 1.28
CA PRO A 19 -7.69 -21.17 0.87
C PRO A 19 -6.61 -21.98 1.61
N GLU A 20 -5.65 -22.46 0.86
CA GLU A 20 -4.44 -23.11 1.32
C GLU A 20 -3.24 -22.22 1.08
N ILE A 21 -2.34 -22.11 2.06
CA ILE A 21 -1.14 -21.28 1.96
C ILE A 21 -0.11 -21.96 1.04
N ILE A 22 0.47 -21.17 0.13
CA ILE A 22 1.64 -21.56 -0.67
C ILE A 22 2.88 -21.05 0.07
N PRO A 23 3.71 -21.91 0.68
CA PRO A 23 4.79 -21.48 1.59
C PRO A 23 5.76 -20.46 0.98
N GLU A 24 6.21 -20.72 -0.26
CA GLU A 24 7.16 -19.86 -0.97
C GLU A 24 6.61 -18.45 -1.21
N GLN A 25 5.35 -18.36 -1.60
CA GLN A 25 4.68 -17.07 -1.82
C GLN A 25 4.33 -16.38 -0.50
N ALA A 26 4.03 -17.15 0.54
CA ALA A 26 3.75 -16.62 1.87
C ALA A 26 4.98 -15.93 2.47
N GLU A 27 6.19 -16.46 2.25
CA GLU A 27 7.43 -15.80 2.67
C GLU A 27 7.61 -14.44 1.99
N VAL A 28 7.27 -14.34 0.71
CA VAL A 28 7.30 -13.07 -0.02
C VAL A 28 6.31 -12.08 0.57
N VAL A 29 5.09 -12.52 0.90
CA VAL A 29 4.07 -11.68 1.55
C VAL A 29 4.59 -11.17 2.89
N ARG A 30 5.12 -12.04 3.76
CA ARG A 30 5.72 -11.64 5.05
C ARG A 30 6.82 -10.62 4.84
N LYS A 31 7.71 -10.84 3.86
CA LYS A 31 8.80 -9.92 3.52
C LYS A 31 8.30 -8.54 3.07
N ILE A 32 7.20 -8.49 2.31
CA ILE A 32 6.57 -7.21 1.92
C ILE A 32 6.10 -6.44 3.15
N TYR A 33 5.44 -7.10 4.12
CA TYR A 33 5.00 -6.47 5.36
C TYR A 33 6.17 -6.01 6.22
N ASP A 34 7.22 -6.82 6.37
CA ASP A 34 8.43 -6.47 7.13
C ASP A 34 9.12 -5.24 6.55
N LEU A 35 9.33 -5.20 5.24
CA LEU A 35 9.93 -4.06 4.56
C LEU A 35 9.06 -2.81 4.70
N PHE A 36 7.74 -2.96 4.61
CA PHE A 36 6.81 -1.84 4.74
C PHE A 36 6.84 -1.26 6.16
N LEU A 37 6.77 -2.10 7.18
CA LEU A 37 6.79 -1.70 8.59
C LEU A 37 8.15 -1.16 9.03
N SER A 38 9.25 -1.64 8.43
CA SER A 38 10.59 -1.05 8.63
C SER A 38 10.77 0.34 8.01
N GLY A 39 9.73 0.87 7.32
CA GLY A 39 9.74 2.21 6.77
C GLY A 39 10.02 2.29 5.27
N THR A 40 10.27 1.16 4.60
CA THR A 40 10.53 1.15 3.15
C THR A 40 9.29 1.63 2.38
N PRO A 41 9.43 2.56 1.42
CA PRO A 41 8.31 2.98 0.58
C PRO A 41 7.91 1.85 -0.38
N VAL A 42 6.63 1.81 -0.79
CA VAL A 42 6.09 0.78 -1.70
C VAL A 42 6.91 0.66 -3.00
N ARG A 43 7.42 1.79 -3.50
CA ARG A 43 8.31 1.78 -4.67
C ARG A 43 9.64 1.06 -4.39
N GLY A 44 10.23 1.26 -3.22
CA GLY A 44 11.46 0.55 -2.83
C GLY A 44 11.24 -0.96 -2.66
N ILE A 45 10.06 -1.35 -2.14
CA ILE A 45 9.65 -2.77 -2.08
C ILE A 45 9.52 -3.34 -3.50
N GLN A 46 8.89 -2.61 -4.41
CA GLN A 46 8.78 -3.00 -5.82
C GLN A 46 10.15 -3.20 -6.48
N GLU A 47 11.05 -2.25 -6.29
CA GLU A 47 12.41 -2.30 -6.82
C GLU A 47 13.17 -3.53 -6.24
N TYR A 48 13.06 -3.77 -4.94
CA TYR A 48 13.65 -4.94 -4.28
C TYR A 48 13.15 -6.26 -4.88
N LEU A 49 11.82 -6.45 -5.02
CA LEU A 49 11.24 -7.68 -5.56
C LEU A 49 11.65 -7.90 -7.02
N ASN A 50 11.70 -6.84 -7.83
CA ASN A 50 12.13 -6.92 -9.23
C ASN A 50 13.62 -7.25 -9.37
N MET A 51 14.48 -6.65 -8.54
CA MET A 51 15.91 -6.94 -8.53
C MET A 51 16.23 -8.37 -8.06
N SER A 52 15.44 -8.86 -7.10
CA SER A 52 15.56 -10.22 -6.60
C SER A 52 14.90 -11.27 -7.50
N ALA A 53 14.40 -10.85 -8.67
CA ALA A 53 13.69 -11.71 -9.65
C ALA A 53 12.57 -12.56 -9.04
N VAL A 54 11.90 -12.07 -7.97
CA VAL A 54 10.81 -12.80 -7.31
C VAL A 54 9.62 -12.88 -8.26
N PRO A 55 9.08 -14.09 -8.55
CA PRO A 55 7.95 -14.22 -9.46
C PRO A 55 6.67 -13.64 -8.84
N ASN A 56 5.90 -12.90 -9.63
CA ASN A 56 4.57 -12.43 -9.29
C ASN A 56 3.52 -13.55 -9.48
N ILE A 57 2.24 -13.25 -9.33
CA ILE A 57 1.15 -14.23 -9.48
C ILE A 57 1.07 -14.84 -10.88
N ASN A 58 1.61 -14.21 -11.91
CA ASN A 58 1.68 -14.71 -13.26
C ASN A 58 2.98 -15.48 -13.57
N GLY A 59 3.87 -15.61 -12.58
CA GLY A 59 5.20 -16.21 -12.74
C GLY A 59 6.27 -15.29 -13.32
N GLU A 60 5.96 -13.99 -13.52
CA GLU A 60 6.90 -13.03 -14.07
C GLU A 60 7.67 -12.29 -12.96
N PRO A 61 8.97 -12.02 -13.12
CA PRO A 61 9.77 -11.27 -12.15
C PRO A 61 9.55 -9.75 -12.26
N LYS A 62 8.29 -9.34 -12.45
CA LYS A 62 7.91 -7.94 -12.62
C LYS A 62 6.69 -7.60 -11.78
N TRP A 63 6.93 -6.93 -10.67
CA TRP A 63 5.89 -6.50 -9.75
C TRP A 63 5.33 -5.14 -10.13
N ALA A 64 4.02 -5.02 -10.16
CA ALA A 64 3.34 -3.73 -10.23
C ALA A 64 3.18 -3.16 -8.82
N ARG A 65 3.29 -1.84 -8.68
CA ARG A 65 3.05 -1.16 -7.41
C ARG A 65 1.65 -1.46 -6.85
N SER A 66 0.64 -1.48 -7.71
CA SER A 66 -0.75 -1.78 -7.34
C SER A 66 -0.92 -3.18 -6.74
N ALA A 67 -0.10 -4.16 -7.14
CA ALA A 67 -0.12 -5.50 -6.56
C ALA A 67 0.36 -5.46 -5.10
N ILE A 68 1.42 -4.72 -4.80
CA ILE A 68 1.95 -4.54 -3.44
C ILE A 68 0.94 -3.76 -2.59
N ASP A 69 0.37 -2.66 -3.12
CA ASP A 69 -0.67 -1.89 -2.43
C ASP A 69 -1.89 -2.78 -2.12
N SER A 70 -2.27 -3.68 -3.05
CA SER A 70 -3.34 -4.66 -2.84
C SER A 70 -3.01 -5.68 -1.75
N ILE A 71 -1.78 -6.19 -1.69
CA ILE A 71 -1.34 -7.09 -0.62
C ILE A 71 -1.42 -6.39 0.73
N LEU A 72 -0.90 -5.19 0.85
CA LEU A 72 -0.87 -4.43 2.12
C LEU A 72 -2.25 -4.04 2.63
N THR A 73 -3.28 -3.97 1.77
CA THR A 73 -4.63 -3.51 2.15
C THR A 73 -5.68 -4.61 2.21
N ASN A 74 -5.31 -5.86 1.90
CA ASN A 74 -6.27 -6.95 1.82
C ASN A 74 -6.32 -7.73 3.15
N GLU A 75 -7.45 -7.67 3.84
CA GLU A 75 -7.70 -8.35 5.11
C GLU A 75 -7.58 -9.89 5.04
N LYS A 76 -7.62 -10.46 3.84
CA LYS A 76 -7.47 -11.91 3.67
C LYS A 76 -6.11 -12.43 4.14
N TYR A 77 -5.09 -11.58 4.12
CA TYR A 77 -3.74 -11.98 4.58
C TYR A 77 -3.65 -12.21 6.09
N CYS A 78 -4.53 -11.62 6.90
CA CYS A 78 -4.66 -11.94 8.33
C CYS A 78 -5.76 -12.97 8.64
N GLY A 79 -6.30 -13.65 7.62
CA GLY A 79 -7.30 -14.70 7.80
C GLY A 79 -8.75 -14.24 7.81
N ASP A 80 -9.01 -12.95 7.61
CA ASP A 80 -10.35 -12.38 7.61
C ASP A 80 -10.94 -12.28 6.21
N VAL A 81 -12.25 -12.08 6.14
CA VAL A 81 -12.95 -11.85 4.88
C VAL A 81 -14.02 -10.77 5.07
N LEU A 82 -13.89 -9.69 4.31
CA LEU A 82 -14.91 -8.66 4.23
C LEU A 82 -15.82 -8.94 3.04
N LEU A 83 -17.07 -9.27 3.33
CA LEU A 83 -18.11 -9.55 2.34
C LEU A 83 -18.83 -8.28 1.94
N GLN A 84 -19.45 -8.31 0.75
CA GLN A 84 -20.29 -7.22 0.21
C GLN A 84 -19.53 -5.92 -0.08
N LYS A 85 -18.23 -6.03 -0.44
CA LYS A 85 -17.40 -4.89 -0.89
C LYS A 85 -17.92 -4.22 -2.17
N THR A 86 -18.72 -4.95 -2.95
CA THR A 86 -19.32 -4.49 -4.20
C THR A 86 -20.78 -4.90 -4.28
N TYR A 87 -21.57 -4.15 -5.04
CA TYR A 87 -22.97 -4.47 -5.32
C TYR A 87 -23.33 -4.13 -6.77
N ILE A 88 -24.43 -4.70 -7.24
CA ILE A 88 -25.00 -4.40 -8.55
C ILE A 88 -26.12 -3.40 -8.32
N ASP A 89 -25.96 -2.20 -8.87
CA ASP A 89 -26.87 -1.07 -8.68
C ASP A 89 -28.14 -1.20 -9.56
N ASP A 90 -27.98 -1.76 -10.75
CA ASP A 90 -29.04 -1.87 -11.74
C ASP A 90 -29.09 -3.29 -12.31
N CYS A 91 -30.27 -3.92 -12.21
CA CYS A 91 -30.49 -5.28 -12.72
C CYS A 91 -30.39 -5.37 -14.26
N ILE A 92 -30.62 -4.25 -14.97
CA ILE A 92 -30.59 -4.20 -16.44
C ILE A 92 -29.15 -4.14 -16.93
N ASN A 93 -28.37 -3.17 -16.42
CA ASN A 93 -27.00 -2.93 -16.87
C ASN A 93 -25.95 -3.82 -16.15
N LYS A 94 -26.32 -4.45 -15.04
CA LYS A 94 -25.47 -5.33 -14.21
C LYS A 94 -24.09 -4.75 -13.87
N LYS A 95 -23.99 -3.41 -13.79
CA LYS A 95 -22.73 -2.74 -13.44
C LYS A 95 -22.40 -2.95 -11.97
N VAL A 96 -21.23 -3.50 -11.73
CA VAL A 96 -20.69 -3.68 -10.38
C VAL A 96 -20.16 -2.35 -9.88
N LYS A 97 -20.66 -1.87 -8.74
CA LYS A 97 -20.21 -0.67 -8.05
C LYS A 97 -19.54 -1.06 -6.72
N LYS A 98 -18.57 -0.25 -6.30
CA LYS A 98 -17.96 -0.40 -4.98
C LYS A 98 -18.98 0.02 -3.92
N ASN A 99 -19.15 -0.81 -2.89
CA ASN A 99 -19.95 -0.48 -1.72
C ASN A 99 -19.17 0.51 -0.84
N THR A 100 -19.69 1.72 -0.70
CA THR A 100 -19.14 2.78 0.16
C THR A 100 -20.09 3.14 1.30
N GLY A 101 -20.94 2.18 1.70
CA GLY A 101 -21.92 2.34 2.79
C GLY A 101 -23.40 2.23 2.32
N GLN A 102 -23.65 1.95 1.05
CA GLN A 102 -25.02 1.77 0.51
C GLN A 102 -25.67 0.48 1.02
N LEU A 103 -24.88 -0.56 1.18
CA LEU A 103 -25.32 -1.85 1.71
C LEU A 103 -24.45 -2.26 2.90
N PRO A 104 -25.00 -3.04 3.87
CA PRO A 104 -24.22 -3.57 4.97
C PRO A 104 -23.03 -4.40 4.46
N MET A 105 -21.85 -4.22 5.07
CA MET A 105 -20.69 -5.07 4.86
C MET A 105 -20.50 -5.99 6.06
N TYR A 106 -20.09 -7.24 5.82
CA TYR A 106 -19.94 -8.23 6.88
C TYR A 106 -18.49 -8.68 6.96
N LEU A 107 -17.87 -8.48 8.11
CA LEU A 107 -16.53 -8.98 8.40
C LEU A 107 -16.64 -10.35 9.07
N VAL A 108 -16.12 -11.37 8.39
CA VAL A 108 -15.95 -12.72 8.93
C VAL A 108 -14.51 -12.84 9.40
N GLN A 109 -14.32 -12.92 10.70
CA GLN A 109 -13.01 -13.08 11.32
C GLN A 109 -12.60 -14.54 11.35
N ASN A 110 -11.27 -14.81 11.23
CA ASN A 110 -10.69 -16.15 11.29
C ASN A 110 -11.36 -17.15 10.33
N HIS A 111 -11.68 -16.69 9.13
CA HIS A 111 -12.29 -17.53 8.08
C HIS A 111 -11.32 -18.61 7.58
N HIS A 112 -10.03 -18.31 7.56
CA HIS A 112 -8.97 -19.19 7.09
C HIS A 112 -7.65 -18.87 7.81
N GLU A 113 -6.65 -19.70 7.62
CA GLU A 113 -5.32 -19.47 8.14
C GLU A 113 -4.69 -18.23 7.49
N GLY A 114 -4.27 -17.25 8.31
CA GLY A 114 -3.60 -16.04 7.86
C GLY A 114 -2.11 -16.25 7.59
N ILE A 115 -1.58 -15.62 6.55
CA ILE A 115 -0.13 -15.59 6.29
C ILE A 115 0.60 -14.71 7.30
N ILE A 116 -0.07 -13.65 7.75
CA ILE A 116 0.43 -12.71 8.78
C ILE A 116 -0.53 -12.66 9.96
N SER A 117 -0.05 -12.18 11.09
CA SER A 117 -0.93 -11.95 12.26
C SER A 117 -1.82 -10.71 12.06
N ARG A 118 -2.90 -10.64 12.83
CA ARG A 118 -3.79 -9.48 12.86
C ARG A 118 -3.04 -8.22 13.29
N GLU A 119 -2.19 -8.33 14.30
CA GLU A 119 -1.40 -7.22 14.82
C GLU A 119 -0.49 -6.64 13.73
N THR A 120 0.13 -7.50 12.92
CA THR A 120 0.97 -7.08 11.77
C THR A 120 0.13 -6.36 10.71
N PHE A 121 -1.07 -6.88 10.42
CA PHE A 121 -1.99 -6.24 9.49
C PHE A 121 -2.43 -4.86 10.00
N ASP A 122 -2.87 -4.76 11.25
CA ASP A 122 -3.34 -3.52 11.86
C ASP A 122 -2.23 -2.47 11.93
N ALA A 123 -1.00 -2.88 12.27
CA ALA A 123 0.17 -2.01 12.21
C ALA A 123 0.42 -1.46 10.80
N ALA A 124 0.27 -2.31 9.77
CA ALA A 124 0.40 -1.87 8.38
C ALA A 124 -0.72 -0.90 7.97
N GLN A 125 -1.98 -1.11 8.42
CA GLN A 125 -3.07 -0.16 8.17
C GLN A 125 -2.81 1.20 8.85
N ALA A 126 -2.35 1.20 10.10
CA ALA A 126 -1.97 2.42 10.82
C ALA A 126 -0.86 3.18 10.10
N GLU A 127 0.16 2.48 9.60
CA GLU A 127 1.25 3.08 8.84
C GLU A 127 0.79 3.62 7.48
N LEU A 128 -0.11 2.91 6.78
CA LEU A 128 -0.76 3.42 5.56
C LEU A 128 -1.54 4.70 5.82
N ALA A 129 -2.33 4.73 6.90
CA ALA A 129 -3.08 5.91 7.32
C ALA A 129 -2.14 7.08 7.67
N ARG A 130 -1.06 6.82 8.43
CA ARG A 130 -0.03 7.81 8.76
C ARG A 130 0.62 8.41 7.51
N ARG A 131 1.00 7.57 6.54
CA ARG A 131 1.60 8.01 5.27
C ARG A 131 0.60 8.79 4.39
N SER A 132 -0.69 8.47 4.47
CA SER A 132 -1.74 9.16 3.70
C SER A 132 -2.14 10.50 4.31
N ALA A 133 -2.21 10.62 5.65
CA ALA A 133 -2.59 11.83 6.37
C ALA A 133 -1.67 13.03 6.04
N GLY A 134 -0.42 12.77 5.67
CA GLY A 134 0.50 13.80 5.24
C GLY A 134 0.39 14.23 3.78
N LYS A 135 -0.51 13.62 3.01
CA LYS A 135 -0.78 14.04 1.62
C LYS A 135 -1.87 15.11 1.66
N SER A 136 -1.49 16.39 1.51
CA SER A 136 -2.48 17.42 1.14
C SER A 136 -3.30 16.91 -0.05
N PRO A 137 -4.65 17.10 -0.03
CA PRO A 137 -5.45 16.78 -1.21
C PRO A 137 -4.82 17.51 -2.41
N SER A 138 -4.38 16.75 -3.40
CA SER A 138 -3.81 17.35 -4.61
C SER A 138 -4.89 18.19 -5.23
N LYS A 139 -4.73 19.51 -5.23
CA LYS A 139 -5.56 20.40 -6.05
C LYS A 139 -5.36 19.90 -7.48
N LYS A 140 -6.41 19.42 -8.13
CA LYS A 140 -6.40 18.85 -9.49
C LYS A 140 -5.75 19.73 -10.55
N ASN A 141 -5.37 20.98 -10.19
CA ASN A 141 -4.80 22.00 -11.05
C ASN A 141 -3.44 22.52 -10.58
N ALA A 142 -2.69 21.77 -9.78
CA ALA A 142 -1.30 22.16 -9.49
C ALA A 142 -0.47 22.02 -10.76
N PRO A 143 0.17 23.11 -11.27
CA PRO A 143 0.80 23.14 -12.61
C PRO A 143 2.00 22.20 -12.77
N THR A 144 2.40 21.49 -11.75
CA THR A 144 3.61 20.67 -11.77
C THR A 144 3.35 19.23 -11.35
N GLY A 145 2.31 18.56 -11.57
CA GLY A 145 2.08 17.10 -11.36
C GLY A 145 3.15 16.26 -10.62
N ARG A 146 4.17 16.92 -10.04
CA ARG A 146 5.25 16.30 -9.28
C ARG A 146 4.79 16.08 -7.85
N SER A 147 4.68 14.83 -7.45
CA SER A 147 4.54 14.45 -6.05
C SER A 147 5.55 15.23 -5.20
N ARG A 148 5.08 15.96 -4.20
CA ARG A 148 5.92 16.75 -3.29
C ARG A 148 6.92 15.92 -2.47
N TYR A 149 6.78 14.60 -2.49
CA TYR A 149 7.53 13.70 -1.64
C TYR A 149 8.33 12.72 -2.50
N SER A 150 9.63 12.92 -2.49
CA SER A 150 10.58 11.97 -3.03
C SER A 150 11.28 11.33 -1.82
N SER A 151 11.14 10.04 -1.63
CA SER A 151 11.93 9.25 -0.66
C SER A 151 13.43 9.20 -1.01
N LYS A 152 13.86 10.00 -1.98
CA LYS A 152 15.24 10.05 -2.48
C LYS A 152 16.27 10.49 -1.44
N TYR A 153 15.85 11.21 -0.41
CA TYR A 153 16.76 11.73 0.62
C TYR A 153 16.35 11.25 2.00
N ALA A 154 17.34 10.88 2.82
CA ALA A 154 17.14 10.28 4.15
C ALA A 154 16.27 11.12 5.11
N LEU A 155 16.28 12.44 4.96
CA LEU A 155 15.52 13.38 5.80
C LEU A 155 14.15 13.75 5.22
N SER A 156 13.80 13.25 4.02
CA SER A 156 12.48 13.50 3.44
C SER A 156 11.39 12.91 4.36
N ASP A 157 10.38 13.73 4.65
CA ASP A 157 9.25 13.39 5.54
C ASP A 157 9.61 13.08 7.01
N ARG A 158 10.86 13.32 7.43
CA ARG A 158 11.30 13.09 8.81
C ARG A 158 11.60 14.35 9.60
N LEU A 159 11.76 15.48 8.92
CA LEU A 159 11.99 16.77 9.56
C LEU A 159 10.71 17.60 9.61
N TYR A 160 10.38 18.09 10.79
CA TYR A 160 9.22 18.96 11.04
C TYR A 160 9.67 20.24 11.72
N CYS A 161 9.00 21.35 11.42
CA CYS A 161 9.24 22.62 12.07
C CYS A 161 8.74 22.55 13.52
N GLY A 162 9.59 22.90 14.49
CA GLY A 162 9.23 22.92 15.91
C GLY A 162 8.20 23.99 16.28
N GLU A 163 8.04 25.01 15.45
CA GLU A 163 7.09 26.12 15.70
C GLU A 163 5.70 25.85 15.11
N CYS A 164 5.63 25.41 13.85
CA CYS A 164 4.35 25.28 13.13
C CYS A 164 3.99 23.84 12.76
N GLY A 165 4.80 22.85 13.08
CA GLY A 165 4.58 21.43 12.76
C GLY A 165 4.65 21.09 11.25
N THR A 166 4.92 22.07 10.38
CA THR A 166 5.02 21.84 8.94
C THR A 166 6.30 21.08 8.61
N ARG A 167 6.22 20.17 7.63
CA ARG A 167 7.39 19.42 7.18
C ARG A 167 8.38 20.31 6.46
N TYR A 168 9.65 20.09 6.74
CA TYR A 168 10.73 20.75 5.99
C TYR A 168 10.77 20.27 4.55
N GLN A 169 11.00 21.20 3.63
CA GLN A 169 11.23 20.90 2.23
C GLN A 169 12.70 21.14 1.85
N ARG A 170 13.25 20.19 1.08
CA ARG A 170 14.57 20.34 0.51
C ARG A 170 14.54 21.30 -0.67
N CYS A 171 15.23 22.43 -0.52
CA CYS A 171 15.32 23.47 -1.53
C CYS A 171 16.78 23.65 -1.98
N THR A 172 16.96 24.09 -3.21
CA THR A 172 18.27 24.51 -3.72
C THR A 172 18.30 26.02 -3.76
N TRP A 173 19.15 26.63 -2.95
CA TRP A 173 19.44 28.05 -3.02
C TRP A 173 20.60 28.31 -3.96
N ARG A 174 20.49 29.37 -4.73
CA ARG A 174 21.57 29.90 -5.55
C ARG A 174 22.16 31.13 -4.86
N ASN A 175 23.44 31.09 -4.62
CA ASN A 175 24.19 32.24 -4.11
C ASN A 175 24.45 33.25 -5.24
N ARG A 176 24.86 34.47 -4.90
CA ARG A 176 25.18 35.49 -5.88
C ARG A 176 26.38 35.13 -6.79
N ASP A 177 27.25 34.24 -6.32
CA ASP A 177 28.40 33.71 -7.05
C ASP A 177 28.04 32.57 -8.03
N GLY A 178 26.75 32.24 -8.15
CA GLY A 178 26.26 31.15 -8.99
C GLY A 178 26.33 29.75 -8.36
N SER A 179 26.95 29.62 -7.19
CA SER A 179 27.03 28.34 -6.47
C SER A 179 25.65 27.90 -5.97
N LYS A 180 25.45 26.58 -5.85
CA LYS A 180 24.18 26.00 -5.39
C LYS A 180 24.36 25.41 -4.00
N ARG A 181 23.55 25.87 -3.05
CA ARG A 181 23.49 25.31 -1.70
C ARG A 181 22.16 24.59 -1.49
N ILE A 182 22.23 23.40 -0.88
CA ILE A 182 21.06 22.63 -0.51
C ILE A 182 20.69 22.96 0.93
N VAL A 183 19.43 23.33 1.14
CA VAL A 183 18.89 23.67 2.44
C VAL A 183 17.55 22.97 2.67
N TRP A 184 17.26 22.66 3.92
CA TRP A 184 15.95 22.22 4.37
C TRP A 184 15.27 23.38 5.08
N ARG A 185 14.06 23.75 4.66
CA ARG A 185 13.34 24.88 5.26
C ARG A 185 11.87 24.57 5.49
N CYS A 186 11.28 25.23 6.49
CA CYS A 186 9.85 25.35 6.63
C CYS A 186 9.30 26.21 5.48
N VAL A 187 8.12 25.87 4.97
CA VAL A 187 7.44 26.55 3.84
C VAL A 187 6.05 27.07 4.21
N SER A 188 5.77 27.09 5.53
CA SER A 188 4.58 27.76 6.07
C SER A 188 4.77 29.26 6.07
#